data_829eddc72c792eecda6372251b6f4a6c
#
_entry.id   829eddc72c792eecda6372251b6f4a6c
#
_cell.length_a   1.000
_cell.length_b   1.000
_cell.length_c   1.000
_cell.angle_alpha   90.00
_cell.angle_beta   90.00
_cell.angle_gamma   90.00
#
_symmetry.space_group_name_H-M   'P 1'
#
loop_
_entity.id
_entity.type
_entity.pdbx_description
1 polymer ?
#
loop_
_entity_poly.entity_id
_entity_poly.type
_entity_poly.pdbx_seq_one_letter_code
_entity_poly.pdbx_strand_id
1 'polypeptide(L)'
;MKLYNLIFLVCGINSFSQNINSLEHLYPYDSISIEYHDEWGKKNYQKLIDEFKKNPLEKGDIVFLGNSITQGGNNWNQRFNHSNIKNRGIGGDVTDGVLARLDEIIFFKPKAVFLLIGINDLWNLGPNIPEIEYIGNNIIEIAKRIKQKSSKTKVYIQTILPIEKKIFKEPIKSVNSIIKKNQDXNXFEIIDLYSVFVDEQGLIKSDLSTXGVHLNEAGYQVWVDYIKPIFETL
;
A
#
# COMPACT_ATOMS: atom_id res chain seq x y z
N MET A 1 65.87 -17.09 -0.45
CA MET A 1 64.72 -16.69 -1.28
C MET A 1 63.46 -17.22 -0.58
N LYS A 2 62.72 -16.35 0.08
CA LYS A 2 61.48 -16.75 0.77
C LYS A 2 60.30 -16.45 -0.16
N LEU A 3 59.53 -17.48 -0.54
CA LEU A 3 58.31 -17.34 -1.28
C LEU A 3 57.20 -16.91 -0.31
N TYR A 4 56.60 -15.76 -0.54
CA TYR A 4 55.36 -15.33 0.17
C TYR A 4 54.14 -15.80 -0.65
N ASN A 5 53.38 -16.73 -0.08
CA ASN A 5 52.10 -17.13 -0.62
C ASN A 5 51.08 -16.04 -0.32
N LEU A 6 50.60 -15.40 -1.37
CA LEU A 6 49.51 -14.44 -1.28
C LEU A 6 48.16 -15.20 -1.34
N ILE A 7 47.53 -15.36 -0.19
CA ILE A 7 46.18 -15.95 -0.13
C ILE A 7 45.18 -14.83 -0.35
N PHE A 8 44.56 -14.81 -1.53
CA PHE A 8 43.41 -13.93 -1.78
C PHE A 8 42.17 -14.51 -1.12
N LEU A 9 41.66 -13.81 -0.14
CA LEU A 9 40.41 -14.15 0.51
C LEU A 9 39.27 -13.69 -0.39
N VAL A 10 38.69 -14.60 -1.18
CA VAL A 10 37.48 -14.37 -1.97
C VAL A 10 36.28 -14.76 -1.10
N CYS A 11 35.95 -13.93 -0.13
CA CYS A 11 34.80 -14.13 0.74
C CYS A 11 33.94 -12.88 0.75
N GLY A 12 33.12 -12.68 -0.25
CA GLY A 12 32.24 -11.51 -0.20
C GLY A 12 31.07 -11.48 -1.17
N ILE A 13 31.09 -12.32 -2.19
CA ILE A 13 30.07 -12.20 -3.26
C ILE A 13 28.92 -13.20 -3.10
N ASN A 14 29.17 -14.31 -2.41
CA ASN A 14 28.16 -15.39 -2.29
C ASN A 14 27.04 -15.10 -1.28
N SER A 15 27.26 -14.21 -0.30
CA SER A 15 26.28 -13.98 0.77
C SER A 15 25.05 -13.16 0.29
N PHE A 16 25.25 -12.27 -0.67
CA PHE A 16 24.16 -11.42 -1.16
C PHE A 16 23.22 -12.18 -2.11
N SER A 17 23.78 -13.02 -2.95
CA SER A 17 22.99 -13.84 -3.92
C SER A 17 22.16 -14.92 -3.21
N GLN A 18 22.68 -15.51 -2.15
CA GLN A 18 21.94 -16.53 -1.38
C GLN A 18 20.78 -15.94 -0.60
N ASN A 19 20.88 -14.68 -0.13
CA ASN A 19 19.81 -14.02 0.62
C ASN A 19 18.62 -13.62 -0.25
N ILE A 20 18.86 -13.24 -1.51
CA ILE A 20 17.77 -12.85 -2.42
C ILE A 20 16.87 -14.05 -2.72
N ASN A 21 17.46 -15.20 -3.01
CA ASN A 21 16.70 -16.45 -3.29
C ASN A 21 15.87 -16.92 -2.07
N SER A 22 16.29 -16.56 -0.85
CA SER A 22 15.57 -16.96 0.36
C SER A 22 14.28 -16.16 0.61
N LEU A 23 14.09 -14.99 -0.03
CA LEU A 23 12.94 -14.12 0.19
C LEU A 23 11.85 -14.25 -0.89
N GLU A 24 12.09 -15.01 -1.95
CA GLU A 24 11.14 -15.16 -3.07
C GLU A 24 9.76 -15.63 -2.61
N HIS A 25 9.71 -16.52 -1.61
CA HIS A 25 8.47 -17.07 -1.06
C HIS A 25 7.58 -16.02 -0.39
N LEU A 26 8.09 -14.81 -0.14
CA LEU A 26 7.34 -13.69 0.45
C LEU A 26 6.49 -12.93 -0.58
N TYR A 27 6.63 -13.28 -1.85
CA TYR A 27 5.96 -12.55 -2.93
C TYR A 27 5.04 -13.50 -3.71
N PRO A 28 3.97 -12.96 -4.28
CA PRO A 28 3.08 -13.77 -5.13
C PRO A 28 3.85 -14.42 -6.28
N TYR A 29 3.44 -15.64 -6.63
CA TYR A 29 3.99 -16.34 -7.80
C TYR A 29 3.59 -15.58 -9.08
N ASP A 30 4.43 -15.69 -10.11
CA ASP A 30 4.21 -15.04 -11.40
C ASP A 30 2.89 -15.44 -12.06
N SER A 31 2.40 -16.66 -11.74
CA SER A 31 1.15 -17.18 -12.28
C SER A 31 -0.10 -16.74 -11.50
N ILE A 32 0.04 -15.90 -10.47
CA ILE A 32 -1.12 -15.48 -9.67
C ILE A 32 -2.14 -14.73 -10.53
N SER A 33 -3.39 -15.07 -10.38
CA SER A 33 -4.50 -14.35 -11.02
C SER A 33 -5.32 -13.63 -9.93
N ILE A 34 -5.40 -12.33 -10.04
CA ILE A 34 -6.25 -11.50 -9.16
C ILE A 34 -7.53 -11.21 -9.95
N GLU A 35 -8.65 -11.68 -9.45
CA GLU A 35 -9.92 -11.71 -10.18
C GLU A 35 -10.35 -10.34 -10.72
N TYR A 36 -10.17 -9.30 -9.91
CA TYR A 36 -10.67 -7.97 -10.25
C TYR A 36 -9.64 -7.05 -10.90
N HIS A 37 -8.43 -7.56 -11.22
CA HIS A 37 -7.46 -6.81 -12.02
C HIS A 37 -7.89 -6.77 -13.49
N ASP A 38 -7.87 -5.61 -14.10
CA ASP A 38 -7.92 -5.50 -15.56
C ASP A 38 -6.55 -5.93 -16.17
N GLU A 39 -6.48 -5.98 -17.49
CA GLU A 39 -5.27 -6.45 -18.19
C GLU A 39 -4.04 -5.56 -17.93
N TRP A 40 -4.27 -4.25 -17.77
CA TRP A 40 -3.18 -3.33 -17.40
C TRP A 40 -2.72 -3.57 -15.97
N GLY A 41 -3.67 -3.71 -15.05
CA GLY A 41 -3.42 -3.99 -13.64
C GLY A 41 -2.61 -5.27 -13.43
N LYS A 42 -2.95 -6.35 -14.13
CA LYS A 42 -2.21 -7.62 -14.09
C LYS A 42 -0.73 -7.43 -14.42
N LYS A 43 -0.46 -6.76 -15.56
CA LYS A 43 0.92 -6.52 -16.03
C LYS A 43 1.69 -5.60 -15.07
N ASN A 44 1.05 -4.54 -14.60
CA ASN A 44 1.68 -3.60 -13.69
C ASN A 44 1.96 -4.24 -12.32
N TYR A 45 1.03 -5.09 -11.86
CA TYR A 45 1.19 -5.82 -10.60
C TYR A 45 2.46 -6.66 -10.62
N GLN A 46 2.61 -7.51 -11.63
CA GLN A 46 3.80 -8.38 -11.76
C GLN A 46 5.08 -7.54 -11.80
N LYS A 47 5.10 -6.49 -12.62
CA LYS A 47 6.26 -5.58 -12.74
C LYS A 47 6.66 -5.01 -11.37
N LEU A 48 5.69 -4.51 -10.59
CA LEU A 48 5.98 -3.89 -9.30
C LEU A 48 6.38 -4.93 -8.23
N ILE A 49 5.79 -6.13 -8.26
CA ILE A 49 6.24 -7.23 -7.40
C ILE A 49 7.73 -7.54 -7.66
N ASP A 50 8.15 -7.58 -8.91
CA ASP A 50 9.56 -7.81 -9.26
C ASP A 50 10.48 -6.67 -8.78
N GLU A 51 9.98 -5.43 -8.78
CA GLU A 51 10.72 -4.30 -8.21
C GLU A 51 10.82 -4.41 -6.68
N PHE A 52 9.75 -4.86 -6.01
CA PHE A 52 9.75 -5.07 -4.56
C PHE A 52 10.73 -6.18 -4.16
N LYS A 53 10.78 -7.28 -4.93
CA LYS A 53 11.77 -8.36 -4.74
C LYS A 53 13.21 -7.83 -4.74
N LYS A 54 13.51 -6.85 -5.62
CA LYS A 54 14.84 -6.23 -5.72
C LYS A 54 15.12 -5.28 -4.56
N ASN A 55 14.08 -4.71 -3.96
CA ASN A 55 14.16 -3.73 -2.88
C ASN A 55 13.23 -4.12 -1.74
N PRO A 56 13.51 -5.23 -1.05
CA PRO A 56 12.62 -5.74 0.00
C PRO A 56 12.49 -4.78 1.17
N LEU A 57 11.49 -5.01 1.98
CA LEU A 57 11.34 -4.31 3.26
C LEU A 57 12.49 -4.67 4.21
N GLU A 58 12.65 -3.84 5.21
CA GLU A 58 13.54 -4.09 6.34
C GLU A 58 12.77 -3.93 7.65
N LYS A 59 13.30 -4.54 8.68
CA LYS A 59 12.71 -4.42 10.01
C LYS A 59 12.72 -2.95 10.46
N GLY A 60 11.57 -2.46 10.88
CA GLY A 60 11.46 -1.07 11.34
C GLY A 60 11.00 -0.09 10.28
N ASP A 61 10.88 -0.53 9.03
CA ASP A 61 10.32 0.32 7.96
C ASP A 61 8.90 0.78 8.30
N ILE A 62 8.51 1.87 7.69
CA ILE A 62 7.13 2.36 7.64
C ILE A 62 6.64 2.13 6.21
N VAL A 63 5.50 1.50 6.05
CA VAL A 63 5.01 1.07 4.74
C VAL A 63 3.76 1.86 4.35
N PHE A 64 3.81 2.49 3.19
CA PHE A 64 2.63 3.02 2.51
C PHE A 64 2.15 1.95 1.53
N LEU A 65 1.02 1.32 1.83
CA LEU A 65 0.48 0.15 1.13
C LEU A 65 -0.81 0.56 0.40
N GLY A 66 -0.91 0.24 -0.90
CA GLY A 66 -2.11 0.60 -1.64
C GLY A 66 -1.97 0.51 -3.15
N ASN A 67 -2.71 1.36 -3.84
CA ASN A 67 -2.81 1.37 -5.30
C ASN A 67 -2.01 2.54 -5.95
N SER A 68 -2.48 3.04 -7.11
CA SER A 68 -1.82 4.13 -7.86
C SER A 68 -1.72 5.43 -7.05
N ILE A 69 -2.69 5.71 -6.18
CA ILE A 69 -2.68 6.92 -5.35
C ILE A 69 -1.50 6.83 -4.36
N THR A 70 -1.29 5.68 -3.75
CA THR A 70 -0.13 5.43 -2.89
C THR A 70 1.18 5.43 -3.69
N GLN A 71 1.20 4.73 -4.83
CA GLN A 71 2.37 4.68 -5.73
C GLN A 71 2.80 6.09 -6.15
N GLY A 72 1.83 6.94 -6.53
CA GLY A 72 2.07 8.31 -7.01
C GLY A 72 2.64 9.26 -5.97
N GLY A 73 2.63 8.89 -4.68
CA GLY A 73 3.39 9.62 -3.66
C GLY A 73 4.90 9.58 -3.90
N ASN A 74 5.36 8.67 -4.78
CA ASN A 74 6.76 8.56 -5.22
C ASN A 74 7.72 8.40 -4.03
N ASN A 75 8.49 9.43 -3.72
CA ASN A 75 9.48 9.41 -2.64
C ASN A 75 8.87 9.88 -1.31
N TRP A 76 8.20 8.96 -0.62
CA TRP A 76 7.61 9.25 0.69
C TRP A 76 8.65 9.69 1.72
N ASN A 77 9.91 9.22 1.61
CA ASN A 77 11.00 9.65 2.49
C ASN A 77 11.22 11.16 2.39
N GLN A 78 11.26 11.67 1.17
CA GLN A 78 11.41 13.10 0.93
C GLN A 78 10.22 13.90 1.48
N ARG A 79 8.99 13.39 1.28
CA ARG A 79 7.76 14.06 1.70
C ARG A 79 7.67 14.20 3.24
N PHE A 80 8.17 13.20 3.97
CA PHE A 80 8.13 13.21 5.45
C PHE A 80 9.46 13.62 6.08
N ASN A 81 10.47 13.92 5.28
CA ASN A 81 11.86 14.14 5.76
C ASN A 81 12.31 12.98 6.66
N HIS A 82 12.20 11.75 6.13
CA HIS A 82 12.46 10.49 6.86
C HIS A 82 13.27 9.55 5.96
N SER A 83 13.81 8.47 6.52
CA SER A 83 14.69 7.57 5.77
C SER A 83 14.15 6.15 5.55
N ASN A 84 13.16 5.74 6.31
CA ASN A 84 12.74 4.34 6.37
C ASN A 84 11.29 4.14 5.92
N ILE A 85 10.83 4.91 4.92
CA ILE A 85 9.48 4.74 4.37
C ILE A 85 9.59 4.00 3.05
N LYS A 86 8.82 2.93 2.92
CA LYS A 86 8.75 2.12 1.69
C LYS A 86 7.40 2.31 1.02
N ASN A 87 7.44 2.67 -0.24
CA ASN A 87 6.25 2.77 -1.08
C ASN A 87 5.91 1.36 -1.60
N ARG A 88 4.76 0.85 -1.17
CA ARG A 88 4.20 -0.44 -1.62
C ARG A 88 2.85 -0.20 -2.33
N GLY A 89 2.76 0.92 -3.07
CA GLY A 89 1.63 1.20 -3.96
C GLY A 89 1.83 0.53 -5.31
N ILE A 90 0.76 -0.05 -5.86
CA ILE A 90 0.75 -0.64 -7.21
C ILE A 90 -0.43 -0.06 -7.98
N GLY A 91 -0.16 0.64 -9.06
CA GLY A 91 -1.23 1.18 -9.93
C GLY A 91 -2.14 0.06 -10.45
N GLY A 92 -3.45 0.28 -10.34
CA GLY A 92 -4.45 -0.72 -10.75
C GLY A 92 -4.76 -1.77 -9.69
N ASP A 93 -4.03 -1.80 -8.56
CA ASP A 93 -4.23 -2.83 -7.54
C ASP A 93 -5.60 -2.70 -6.86
N VAL A 94 -6.12 -3.85 -6.47
CA VAL A 94 -7.42 -4.03 -5.78
C VAL A 94 -7.16 -4.68 -4.41
N THR A 95 -8.22 -4.80 -3.61
CA THR A 95 -8.09 -5.37 -2.26
C THR A 95 -7.53 -6.80 -2.28
N ASP A 96 -7.93 -7.63 -3.25
CA ASP A 96 -7.42 -9.00 -3.40
C ASP A 96 -5.92 -9.02 -3.75
N GLY A 97 -5.47 -8.06 -4.56
CA GLY A 97 -4.05 -7.95 -4.89
C GLY A 97 -3.21 -7.62 -3.66
N VAL A 98 -3.69 -6.73 -2.80
CA VAL A 98 -3.02 -6.42 -1.52
C VAL A 98 -3.01 -7.66 -0.63
N LEU A 99 -4.15 -8.37 -0.49
CA LEU A 99 -4.23 -9.60 0.32
C LEU A 99 -3.22 -10.65 -0.14
N ALA A 100 -3.00 -10.76 -1.45
CA ALA A 100 -2.09 -11.75 -2.04
C ALA A 100 -0.60 -11.45 -1.78
N ARG A 101 -0.25 -10.21 -1.39
CA ARG A 101 1.16 -9.80 -1.18
C ARG A 101 1.47 -9.34 0.26
N LEU A 102 0.73 -9.86 1.23
CA LEU A 102 0.95 -9.49 2.65
C LEU A 102 2.16 -10.19 3.28
N ASP A 103 2.66 -11.27 2.69
CA ASP A 103 3.69 -12.08 3.33
C ASP A 103 4.98 -11.30 3.56
N GLU A 104 5.36 -10.40 2.64
CA GLU A 104 6.50 -9.49 2.85
C GLU A 104 6.30 -8.65 4.12
N ILE A 105 5.13 -8.03 4.27
CA ILE A 105 4.80 -7.17 5.41
C ILE A 105 4.80 -7.98 6.71
N ILE A 106 4.17 -9.16 6.67
CA ILE A 106 4.07 -10.07 7.82
C ILE A 106 5.45 -10.54 8.27
N PHE A 107 6.33 -10.83 7.32
CA PHE A 107 7.70 -11.31 7.60
C PHE A 107 8.57 -10.22 8.24
N PHE A 108 8.62 -9.03 7.62
CA PHE A 108 9.51 -7.96 8.07
C PHE A 108 8.97 -7.17 9.26
N LYS A 109 7.66 -7.27 9.55
CA LYS A 109 7.03 -6.66 10.73
C LYS A 109 7.38 -5.16 10.85
N PRO A 110 6.98 -4.35 9.86
CA PRO A 110 7.30 -2.92 9.86
C PRO A 110 6.76 -2.22 11.12
N LYS A 111 7.30 -1.06 11.42
CA LYS A 111 6.86 -0.22 12.53
C LYS A 111 5.40 0.21 12.37
N ALA A 112 5.04 0.59 11.13
CA ALA A 112 3.67 1.00 10.81
C ALA A 112 3.32 0.67 9.35
N VAL A 113 2.03 0.47 9.09
CA VAL A 113 1.45 0.33 7.74
C VAL A 113 0.33 1.36 7.59
N PHE A 114 0.43 2.19 6.56
CA PHE A 114 -0.62 3.13 6.14
C PHE A 114 -1.28 2.54 4.89
N LEU A 115 -2.49 2.00 5.03
CA LEU A 115 -3.22 1.28 3.96
C LEU A 115 -4.23 2.22 3.30
N LEU A 116 -4.16 2.37 1.97
CA LEU A 116 -5.17 3.08 1.16
C LEU A 116 -5.46 2.26 -0.09
N ILE A 117 -6.61 1.58 -0.13
CA ILE A 117 -7.01 0.67 -1.21
C ILE A 117 -8.53 0.64 -1.34
N GLY A 118 -9.07 0.23 -2.50
CA GLY A 118 -10.49 -0.04 -2.71
C GLY A 118 -11.13 0.74 -3.86
N ILE A 119 -10.50 1.81 -4.36
CA ILE A 119 -11.11 2.58 -5.46
C ILE A 119 -11.13 1.77 -6.77
N ASN A 120 -10.10 0.96 -7.03
CA ASN A 120 -10.05 0.16 -8.26
C ASN A 120 -11.03 -1.01 -8.23
N ASP A 121 -11.34 -1.52 -7.04
CA ASP A 121 -12.40 -2.52 -6.85
C ASP A 121 -13.74 -1.97 -7.35
N LEU A 122 -14.01 -0.68 -7.11
CA LEU A 122 -15.23 0.01 -7.55
C LEU A 122 -15.18 0.45 -9.01
N TRP A 123 -13.98 0.53 -9.62
CA TRP A 123 -13.78 1.18 -10.92
C TRP A 123 -14.44 0.43 -12.08
N ASN A 124 -14.42 -0.88 -12.03
CA ASN A 124 -14.97 -1.73 -13.09
C ASN A 124 -16.50 -1.82 -12.95
N LEU A 125 -17.21 -0.82 -13.46
CA LEU A 125 -18.68 -0.77 -13.45
C LEU A 125 -19.28 -1.79 -14.43
N GLY A 126 -19.10 -3.07 -14.14
CA GLY A 126 -19.61 -4.17 -14.96
C GLY A 126 -20.17 -5.29 -14.10
N PRO A 127 -20.55 -6.41 -14.70
CA PRO A 127 -21.13 -7.52 -13.94
C PRO A 127 -20.17 -8.19 -12.96
N ASN A 128 -18.89 -7.86 -13.01
CA ASN A 128 -17.85 -8.45 -12.19
C ASN A 128 -17.30 -7.48 -11.12
N ILE A 129 -18.08 -6.47 -10.72
CA ILE A 129 -17.69 -5.60 -9.61
C ILE A 129 -17.92 -6.35 -8.30
N PRO A 130 -16.94 -6.40 -7.40
CA PRO A 130 -17.18 -6.98 -6.08
C PRO A 130 -18.19 -6.14 -5.29
N GLU A 131 -18.97 -6.81 -4.46
CA GLU A 131 -19.95 -6.13 -3.60
C GLU A 131 -19.27 -5.14 -2.64
N ILE A 132 -19.98 -4.10 -2.27
CA ILE A 132 -19.50 -3.06 -1.34
C ILE A 132 -18.98 -3.70 -0.03
N GLU A 133 -19.76 -4.65 0.50
CA GLU A 133 -19.41 -5.39 1.71
C GLU A 133 -18.11 -6.19 1.54
N TYR A 134 -17.92 -6.79 0.38
CA TYR A 134 -16.70 -7.55 0.05
C TYR A 134 -15.48 -6.64 0.12
N ILE A 135 -15.56 -5.47 -0.54
CA ILE A 135 -14.45 -4.49 -0.56
C ILE A 135 -14.11 -4.03 0.87
N GLY A 136 -15.14 -3.60 1.61
CA GLY A 136 -14.96 -3.13 2.99
C GLY A 136 -14.37 -4.19 3.90
N ASN A 137 -14.87 -5.44 3.79
CA ASN A 137 -14.39 -6.57 4.59
C ASN A 137 -12.95 -6.95 4.22
N ASN A 138 -12.59 -6.90 2.94
CA ASN A 138 -11.19 -7.15 2.52
C ASN A 138 -10.23 -6.12 3.11
N ILE A 139 -10.60 -4.84 3.11
CA ILE A 139 -9.76 -3.78 3.71
C ILE A 139 -9.53 -4.06 5.19
N ILE A 140 -10.59 -4.43 5.91
CA ILE A 140 -10.51 -4.79 7.34
C ILE A 140 -9.65 -6.06 7.53
N GLU A 141 -9.85 -7.06 6.66
CA GLU A 141 -9.11 -8.34 6.71
C GLU A 141 -7.61 -8.12 6.50
N ILE A 142 -7.22 -7.24 5.57
CA ILE A 142 -5.80 -6.86 5.36
C ILE A 142 -5.20 -6.38 6.69
N ALA A 143 -5.87 -5.44 7.36
CA ALA A 143 -5.39 -4.88 8.62
C ALA A 143 -5.33 -5.96 9.71
N LYS A 144 -6.36 -6.80 9.81
CA LYS A 144 -6.42 -7.89 10.79
C LYS A 144 -5.30 -8.90 10.58
N ARG A 145 -5.04 -9.33 9.35
CA ARG A 145 -3.96 -10.29 9.05
C ARG A 145 -2.60 -9.73 9.44
N ILE A 146 -2.34 -8.47 9.11
CA ILE A 146 -1.09 -7.82 9.50
C ILE A 146 -0.97 -7.83 11.03
N LYS A 147 -1.99 -7.40 11.73
CA LYS A 147 -1.97 -7.25 13.19
C LYS A 147 -1.84 -8.60 13.90
N GLN A 148 -2.54 -9.64 13.44
CA GLN A 148 -2.47 -11.00 14.00
C GLN A 148 -1.05 -11.59 13.91
N LYS A 149 -0.36 -11.33 12.80
CA LYS A 149 0.97 -11.91 12.55
C LYS A 149 2.11 -10.96 12.98
N SER A 150 1.80 -9.68 13.16
CA SER A 150 2.76 -8.66 13.59
C SER A 150 2.10 -7.73 14.62
N SER A 151 1.94 -8.21 15.84
CA SER A 151 1.18 -7.53 16.90
C SER A 151 1.72 -6.14 17.25
N LYS A 152 3.03 -5.89 17.03
CA LYS A 152 3.67 -4.60 17.31
C LYS A 152 3.53 -3.59 16.17
N THR A 153 3.21 -4.04 14.94
CA THR A 153 2.98 -3.14 13.82
C THR A 153 1.74 -2.28 14.08
N LYS A 154 1.90 -0.97 13.99
CA LYS A 154 0.74 -0.06 14.00
C LYS A 154 0.09 -0.11 12.60
N VAL A 155 -1.21 -0.30 12.55
CA VAL A 155 -1.93 -0.37 11.27
C VAL A 155 -2.94 0.78 11.20
N TYR A 156 -2.83 1.58 10.16
CA TYR A 156 -3.72 2.70 9.87
C TYR A 156 -4.45 2.43 8.57
N ILE A 157 -5.78 2.31 8.64
CA ILE A 157 -6.62 2.27 7.44
C ILE A 157 -7.01 3.70 7.10
N GLN A 158 -6.65 4.14 5.92
CA GLN A 158 -7.01 5.45 5.38
C GLN A 158 -8.29 5.29 4.55
N THR A 159 -9.29 6.14 4.79
CA THR A 159 -10.55 6.05 4.04
C THR A 159 -10.31 6.36 2.55
N ILE A 160 -11.03 5.64 1.68
CA ILE A 160 -10.95 5.84 0.23
C ILE A 160 -11.32 7.29 -0.09
N LEU A 161 -10.49 7.94 -0.91
CA LEU A 161 -10.68 9.34 -1.32
C LEU A 161 -11.92 9.49 -2.21
N PRO A 162 -12.57 10.65 -2.19
CA PRO A 162 -13.58 10.93 -3.21
C PRO A 162 -12.91 11.05 -4.59
N ILE A 163 -13.70 10.91 -5.65
CA ILE A 163 -13.24 11.13 -7.02
C ILE A 163 -14.22 12.04 -7.77
N GLU A 164 -13.83 12.52 -8.96
CA GLU A 164 -14.64 13.45 -9.75
C GLU A 164 -15.94 12.81 -10.29
N LYS A 165 -15.94 11.50 -10.52
CA LYS A 165 -17.09 10.80 -11.12
C LYS A 165 -18.19 10.57 -10.09
N LYS A 166 -19.32 11.25 -10.25
CA LYS A 166 -20.47 11.23 -9.33
C LYS A 166 -20.98 9.82 -9.01
N ILE A 167 -20.90 8.89 -9.99
CA ILE A 167 -21.42 7.53 -9.84
C ILE A 167 -20.72 6.78 -8.67
N PHE A 168 -19.48 7.15 -8.34
CA PHE A 168 -18.72 6.51 -7.27
C PHE A 168 -18.96 7.14 -5.89
N LYS A 169 -19.67 8.26 -5.81
CA LYS A 169 -19.86 9.00 -4.55
C LYS A 169 -20.46 8.11 -3.45
N GLU A 170 -21.60 7.47 -3.73
CA GLU A 170 -22.26 6.64 -2.72
C GLU A 170 -21.52 5.31 -2.48
N PRO A 171 -21.03 4.60 -3.51
CA PRO A 171 -20.18 3.42 -3.27
C PRO A 171 -18.97 3.71 -2.36
N ILE A 172 -18.21 4.77 -2.62
CA ILE A 172 -17.06 5.15 -1.79
C ILE A 172 -17.49 5.39 -0.34
N LYS A 173 -18.56 6.19 -0.14
CA LYS A 173 -19.10 6.47 1.20
C LYS A 173 -19.53 5.20 1.92
N SER A 174 -20.13 4.25 1.18
CA SER A 174 -20.60 2.98 1.73
C SER A 174 -19.42 2.12 2.20
N VAL A 175 -18.39 1.95 1.37
CA VAL A 175 -17.17 1.24 1.80
C VAL A 175 -16.54 1.91 3.02
N ASN A 176 -16.39 3.24 2.98
CA ASN A 176 -15.82 4.00 4.11
C ASN A 176 -16.66 3.85 5.39
N SER A 177 -17.98 3.77 5.25
CA SER A 177 -18.88 3.53 6.38
C SER A 177 -18.65 2.15 7.01
N ILE A 178 -18.47 1.12 6.18
CA ILE A 178 -18.16 -0.24 6.66
C ILE A 178 -16.84 -0.21 7.46
N ILE A 179 -15.80 0.41 6.91
CA ILE A 179 -14.50 0.53 7.59
C ILE A 179 -14.67 1.23 8.95
N LYS A 180 -15.36 2.37 8.96
CA LYS A 180 -15.56 3.17 10.18
C LYS A 180 -16.38 2.43 11.24
N LYS A 181 -17.44 1.73 10.85
CA LYS A 181 -18.27 0.95 11.78
C LYS A 181 -17.54 -0.22 12.42
N ASN A 182 -16.52 -0.73 11.76
CA ASN A 182 -15.74 -1.88 12.21
C ASN A 182 -14.40 -1.48 12.84
N GLN A 183 -14.23 -0.21 13.20
CA GLN A 183 -13.00 0.25 13.84
C GLN A 183 -12.76 -0.51 15.14
N ASP A 184 -11.58 -1.05 15.27
CA ASP A 184 -11.13 -1.74 16.49
C ASP A 184 -9.67 -1.33 16.76
N UNK A 185 -9.52 -0.61 17.55
CA UNK A 185 -8.35 -0.07 17.92
C UNK A 185 -7.30 -0.99 18.18
N ASN A 186 -7.70 -2.11 18.67
CA ASN A 186 -6.74 -3.19 18.85
C ASN A 186 -6.21 -3.75 17.50
N UNK A 187 -6.96 -3.52 16.49
CA UNK A 187 -6.62 -4.04 15.28
C UNK A 187 -5.99 -3.06 14.40
N PHE A 188 -6.66 -1.90 14.40
CA PHE A 188 -6.24 -0.80 13.51
C PHE A 188 -6.88 0.53 13.93
N GLU A 189 -6.25 1.62 13.52
CA GLU A 189 -6.80 2.97 13.64
C GLU A 189 -7.23 3.48 12.27
N ILE A 190 -8.23 4.38 12.25
CA ILE A 190 -8.75 4.96 11.01
C ILE A 190 -8.23 6.39 10.84
N ILE A 191 -7.75 6.69 9.64
CA ILE A 191 -7.40 8.05 9.21
C ILE A 191 -8.44 8.47 8.17
N ASP A 192 -9.22 9.49 8.47
CA ASP A 192 -10.33 9.92 7.60
C ASP A 192 -9.85 10.87 6.48
N LEU A 193 -9.11 10.32 5.52
CA LEU A 193 -8.65 11.11 4.37
C LEU A 193 -9.82 11.60 3.50
N TYR A 194 -10.91 10.83 3.43
CA TYR A 194 -12.09 11.25 2.63
C TYR A 194 -12.52 12.67 3.00
N SER A 195 -12.64 12.94 4.30
CA SER A 195 -13.13 14.25 4.80
C SER A 195 -12.21 15.41 4.41
N VAL A 196 -10.92 15.13 4.22
CA VAL A 196 -9.92 16.15 3.85
C VAL A 196 -10.05 16.54 2.37
N PHE A 197 -10.37 15.56 1.53
CA PHE A 197 -10.33 15.71 0.07
C PHE A 197 -11.70 15.97 -0.57
N VAL A 198 -12.81 15.84 0.20
CA VAL A 198 -14.15 15.99 -0.34
C VAL A 198 -14.56 17.47 -0.39
N ASP A 199 -15.19 17.86 -1.50
CA ASP A 199 -15.80 19.19 -1.67
C ASP A 199 -17.28 19.20 -1.21
N GLU A 200 -17.94 20.35 -1.36
CA GLU A 200 -19.35 20.53 -0.98
C GLU A 200 -20.32 19.67 -1.81
N GLN A 201 -19.91 19.23 -2.99
CA GLN A 201 -20.70 18.37 -3.86
C GLN A 201 -20.48 16.88 -3.56
N GLY A 202 -19.53 16.55 -2.68
CA GLY A 202 -19.17 15.15 -2.35
C GLY A 202 -18.19 14.55 -3.36
N LEU A 203 -17.45 15.39 -4.10
CA LEU A 203 -16.47 14.98 -5.09
C LEU A 203 -15.07 15.40 -4.62
N ILE A 204 -14.04 14.93 -5.32
CA ILE A 204 -12.67 15.34 -4.97
C ILE A 204 -12.47 16.84 -5.28
N LYS A 205 -11.82 17.53 -4.37
CA LYS A 205 -11.40 18.93 -4.59
C LYS A 205 -10.53 19.02 -5.83
N SER A 206 -10.95 19.80 -6.83
CA SER A 206 -10.28 19.86 -8.13
C SER A 206 -8.87 20.42 -8.07
N ASP A 207 -8.62 21.34 -7.13
CA ASP A 207 -7.29 21.93 -6.89
C ASP A 207 -6.29 20.95 -6.26
N LEU A 208 -6.76 19.83 -5.72
CA LEU A 208 -5.92 18.80 -5.09
C LEU A 208 -5.74 17.57 -5.97
N SER A 209 -6.37 17.51 -7.15
CA SER A 209 -6.40 16.29 -7.97
C SER A 209 -5.86 16.51 -9.38
N THR A 210 -5.46 15.41 -9.98
CA THR A 210 -5.14 15.29 -11.40
C THR A 210 -6.06 14.23 -11.99
N UNK A 211 -6.83 14.72 -12.89
CA UNK A 211 -7.69 13.91 -13.50
C UNK A 211 -8.83 13.44 -12.79
N GLY A 212 -9.02 14.06 -11.69
CA GLY A 212 -10.22 13.78 -10.91
C GLY A 212 -10.17 12.49 -10.10
N VAL A 213 -9.05 11.81 -10.08
CA VAL A 213 -8.82 10.54 -9.35
C VAL A 213 -7.52 10.58 -8.57
N HIS A 214 -6.43 10.91 -9.25
CA HIS A 214 -5.09 10.95 -8.64
C HIS A 214 -4.84 12.31 -8.01
N LEU A 215 -3.91 12.37 -7.07
CA LEU A 215 -3.52 13.61 -6.42
C LEU A 215 -2.44 14.34 -7.25
N ASN A 216 -2.50 15.66 -7.23
CA ASN A 216 -1.40 16.51 -7.69
C ASN A 216 -0.46 16.80 -6.50
N GLU A 217 0.59 17.59 -6.69
CA GLU A 217 1.55 17.89 -5.62
C GLU A 217 0.89 18.57 -4.41
N ALA A 218 -0.08 19.46 -4.64
CA ALA A 218 -0.83 20.11 -3.55
C ALA A 218 -1.62 19.04 -2.76
N GLY A 219 -2.25 18.09 -3.45
CA GLY A 219 -2.97 17.00 -2.81
C GLY A 219 -2.05 16.11 -1.97
N TYR A 220 -0.86 15.76 -2.48
CA TYR A 220 0.11 15.00 -1.69
C TYR A 220 0.60 15.79 -0.48
N GLN A 221 0.80 17.09 -0.61
CA GLN A 221 1.18 17.94 0.53
C GLN A 221 0.09 17.95 1.60
N VAL A 222 -1.18 18.10 1.20
CA VAL A 222 -2.33 18.05 2.12
C VAL A 222 -2.38 16.70 2.84
N TRP A 223 -2.16 15.58 2.12
CA TRP A 223 -2.13 14.24 2.73
C TRP A 223 -1.02 14.16 3.80
N VAL A 224 0.19 14.58 3.44
CA VAL A 224 1.35 14.56 4.35
C VAL A 224 1.04 15.38 5.60
N ASP A 225 0.58 16.61 5.43
CA ASP A 225 0.30 17.53 6.55
C ASP A 225 -0.78 16.96 7.48
N TYR A 226 -1.80 16.32 6.91
CA TYR A 226 -2.90 15.75 7.69
C TYR A 226 -2.45 14.57 8.56
N ILE A 227 -1.59 13.70 8.03
CA ILE A 227 -1.15 12.51 8.78
C ILE A 227 0.15 12.75 9.58
N LYS A 228 0.81 13.88 9.39
CA LYS A 228 2.08 14.21 10.05
C LYS A 228 2.00 14.06 11.58
N PRO A 229 0.96 14.56 12.27
CA PRO A 229 0.89 14.38 13.72
C PRO A 229 0.86 12.91 14.15
N ILE A 230 0.18 12.05 13.38
CA ILE A 230 0.15 10.60 13.63
C ILE A 230 1.53 10.02 13.37
N PHE A 231 2.13 10.38 12.23
CA PHE A 231 3.45 9.91 11.80
C PHE A 231 4.52 10.22 12.85
N GLU A 232 4.47 11.39 13.47
CA GLU A 232 5.43 11.83 14.50
C GLU A 232 5.30 11.06 15.82
N THR A 233 4.23 10.29 16.03
CA THR A 233 4.08 9.41 17.21
C THR A 233 4.68 8.01 17.00
N LEU A 234 5.18 7.75 15.81
CA LEU A 234 5.77 6.44 15.49
C LEU A 234 7.12 6.22 16.13
#